data_e2b878ed0863b2316fc6a94a949a2dd1
#
_entry.id   e2b878ed0863b2316fc6a94a949a2dd1
#
_cell.length_a   1.000
_cell.length_b   1.000
_cell.length_c   1.000
_cell.angle_alpha   90.00
_cell.angle_beta   90.00
_cell.angle_gamma   90.00
#
_symmetry.space_group_name_H-M   'P 1'
#
loop_
_entity.id
_entity.type
_entity.pdbx_description
1 polymer ?
#
loop_
_entity_poly.entity_id
_entity_poly.type
_entity_poly.pdbx_seq_one_letter_code
_entity_poly.pdbx_strand_id
1 'polypeptide(L)'
;EIVQLLKTIWMSKKPLILGIESSCDETAASLISENDQGHPMILSNIISSQVEVHRDFGGVVPELAARSHIEKIDLIVQKAIHESGKKIDEIDAVACTAGPGLIVCLSVGLSFAKTFASIINKPFIAINHLEGHALSPKINSLLDYPYLLLLISGGHSQYLNVQSLGKYKRLGTTIDDALGEAFDKTAKLLGVEFPGGPQIEILAKKGDPKKYDLPK
;
A
#
# COMPACT_ATOMS: atom_id res chain seq x y z
N GLU A 1 8.17 25.82 5.02
CA GLU A 1 8.36 25.14 6.33
C GLU A 1 8.49 23.63 6.16
N ILE A 2 7.58 22.92 5.49
CA ILE A 2 7.63 21.46 5.28
C ILE A 2 8.91 21.05 4.53
N VAL A 3 9.32 21.77 3.49
CA VAL A 3 10.55 21.49 2.74
C VAL A 3 11.80 21.66 3.60
N GLN A 4 11.80 22.65 4.49
CA GLN A 4 12.91 22.88 5.42
C GLN A 4 12.95 21.76 6.49
N LEU A 5 11.81 21.35 6.99
CA LEU A 5 11.64 20.24 7.93
C LEU A 5 12.11 18.91 7.33
N LEU A 6 11.68 18.63 6.10
CA LEU A 6 12.14 17.46 5.35
C LEU A 6 13.66 17.49 5.13
N LYS A 7 14.25 18.65 4.79
CA LYS A 7 15.69 18.79 4.67
C LYS A 7 16.42 18.48 5.99
N THR A 8 15.87 18.89 7.12
CA THR A 8 16.46 18.62 8.43
C THR A 8 16.43 17.13 8.75
N ILE A 9 15.35 16.42 8.41
CA ILE A 9 15.23 14.96 8.54
C ILE A 9 16.23 14.25 7.63
N TRP A 10 16.39 14.72 6.38
CA TRP A 10 17.32 14.14 5.39
C TRP A 10 18.80 14.44 5.67
N MET A 11 19.09 15.43 6.48
CA MET A 11 20.45 15.72 6.93
C MET A 11 20.86 14.91 8.17
N SER A 12 19.90 14.26 8.85
CA SER A 12 20.23 13.30 9.89
C SER A 12 20.67 11.98 9.23
N LYS A 13 21.73 11.40 9.71
CA LYS A 13 22.26 10.14 9.21
C LYS A 13 21.19 9.05 9.31
N LYS A 14 20.66 8.57 8.15
CA LYS A 14 19.75 7.43 8.02
C LYS A 14 18.41 7.65 8.74
N PRO A 15 17.49 8.42 8.15
CA PRO A 15 16.18 8.68 8.75
C PRO A 15 15.44 7.36 9.02
N LEU A 16 14.79 7.26 10.17
CA LEU A 16 13.91 6.15 10.53
C LEU A 16 12.46 6.60 10.38
N ILE A 17 11.75 6.02 9.43
CA ILE A 17 10.38 6.40 9.11
C ILE A 17 9.43 5.26 9.47
N LEU A 18 8.39 5.57 10.25
CA LEU A 18 7.25 4.69 10.45
C LEU A 18 6.22 4.95 9.35
N GLY A 19 5.95 3.96 8.50
CA GLY A 19 4.90 3.97 7.49
C GLY A 19 3.65 3.25 7.97
N ILE A 20 2.45 3.81 7.71
CA ILE A 20 1.15 3.24 8.09
C ILE A 20 0.23 3.23 6.86
N GLU A 21 -0.42 2.09 6.62
CA GLU A 21 -1.36 1.87 5.51
C GLU A 21 -2.68 1.32 6.03
N SER A 22 -3.79 1.94 5.62
CA SER A 22 -5.16 1.51 5.94
C SER A 22 -6.17 1.89 4.86
N SER A 23 -5.74 1.99 3.59
CA SER A 23 -6.59 2.57 2.53
C SER A 23 -7.74 1.68 2.07
N CYS A 24 -7.70 0.38 2.34
CA CYS A 24 -8.73 -0.58 1.92
C CYS A 24 -8.97 -1.68 2.97
N ASP A 25 -8.49 -2.89 2.74
CA ASP A 25 -8.80 -4.09 3.54
C ASP A 25 -7.55 -4.73 4.17
N GLU A 26 -6.47 -3.99 4.24
CA GLU A 26 -5.25 -4.40 4.93
C GLU A 26 -4.79 -3.31 5.89
N THR A 27 -4.51 -3.70 7.14
CA THR A 27 -3.83 -2.84 8.10
C THR A 27 -2.35 -3.16 8.07
N ALA A 28 -1.51 -2.20 7.70
CA ALA A 28 -0.08 -2.45 7.66
C ALA A 28 0.72 -1.32 8.34
N ALA A 29 1.87 -1.71 8.89
CA ALA A 29 2.88 -0.79 9.39
C ALA A 29 4.28 -1.31 9.09
N SER A 30 5.19 -0.40 8.75
CA SER A 30 6.58 -0.72 8.42
C SER A 30 7.53 0.32 9.02
N LEU A 31 8.74 -0.10 9.40
CA LEU A 31 9.84 0.80 9.67
C LEU A 31 10.87 0.69 8.55
N ILE A 32 11.20 1.84 7.99
CA ILE A 32 12.12 1.96 6.87
C ILE A 32 13.23 2.95 7.24
N SER A 33 14.45 2.62 6.86
CA SER A 33 15.62 3.47 6.98
C SER A 33 16.46 3.40 5.70
N GLU A 34 17.68 3.91 5.73
CA GLU A 34 18.64 3.82 4.64
C GLU A 34 19.86 3.01 5.07
N ASN A 35 20.48 2.32 4.13
CA ASN A 35 21.83 1.75 4.34
C ASN A 35 22.92 2.81 4.14
N ASP A 36 24.20 2.42 4.26
CA ASP A 36 25.34 3.33 4.12
C ASP A 36 25.48 3.93 2.71
N GLN A 37 24.80 3.33 1.71
CA GLN A 37 24.80 3.76 0.31
C GLN A 37 23.60 4.65 -0.03
N GLY A 38 22.74 4.96 0.94
CA GLY A 38 21.50 5.75 0.73
C GLY A 38 20.37 4.95 0.08
N HIS A 39 20.44 3.62 0.07
CA HIS A 39 19.37 2.78 -0.44
C HIS A 39 18.35 2.47 0.65
N PRO A 40 17.05 2.41 0.33
CA PRO A 40 16.02 2.08 1.31
C PRO A 40 16.24 0.69 1.89
N MET A 41 16.05 0.57 3.18
CA MET A 41 16.15 -0.68 3.94
C MET A 41 14.91 -0.88 4.79
N ILE A 42 14.18 -1.95 4.53
CA ILE A 42 13.02 -2.35 5.34
C ILE A 42 13.53 -3.03 6.61
N LEU A 43 13.26 -2.43 7.76
CA LEU A 43 13.61 -2.99 9.07
C LEU A 43 12.51 -3.92 9.59
N SER A 44 11.25 -3.57 9.31
CA SER A 44 10.09 -4.39 9.62
C SER A 44 8.96 -4.07 8.64
N ASN A 45 8.09 -5.06 8.37
CA ASN A 45 6.89 -4.89 7.55
C ASN A 45 5.81 -5.85 8.05
N ILE A 46 4.81 -5.32 8.75
CA ILE A 46 3.73 -6.08 9.36
C ILE A 46 2.45 -5.80 8.62
N ILE A 47 1.79 -6.84 8.17
CA ILE A 47 0.53 -6.76 7.43
C ILE A 47 -0.52 -7.62 8.14
N SER A 48 -1.70 -7.08 8.35
CA SER A 48 -2.89 -7.80 8.80
C SER A 48 -3.96 -7.72 7.73
N SER A 49 -4.11 -8.79 6.96
CA SER A 49 -5.16 -8.91 5.96
C SER A 49 -6.53 -9.10 6.62
N GLN A 50 -7.56 -8.62 5.93
CA GLN A 50 -8.96 -8.72 6.36
C GLN A 50 -9.77 -9.63 5.42
N VAL A 51 -9.12 -10.44 4.59
CA VAL A 51 -9.78 -11.34 3.62
C VAL A 51 -10.86 -12.19 4.27
N GLU A 52 -10.57 -12.75 5.46
CA GLU A 52 -11.54 -13.56 6.21
C GLU A 52 -12.79 -12.78 6.61
N VAL A 53 -12.64 -11.51 6.97
CA VAL A 53 -13.76 -10.61 7.36
C VAL A 53 -14.68 -10.35 6.18
N HIS A 54 -14.16 -10.34 4.97
CA HIS A 54 -14.88 -9.96 3.76
C HIS A 54 -15.33 -11.15 2.90
N ARG A 55 -14.87 -12.35 3.22
CA ARG A 55 -15.12 -13.57 2.42
C ARG A 55 -16.61 -13.80 2.14
N ASP A 56 -17.43 -13.76 3.18
CA ASP A 56 -18.87 -14.04 3.09
C ASP A 56 -19.65 -12.98 2.29
N PHE A 57 -19.06 -11.80 2.11
CA PHE A 57 -19.66 -10.70 1.34
C PHE A 57 -19.21 -10.71 -0.14
N GLY A 58 -18.20 -11.51 -0.48
CA GLY A 58 -17.65 -11.59 -1.83
C GLY A 58 -17.00 -10.29 -2.30
N GLY A 59 -16.49 -9.47 -1.38
CA GLY A 59 -15.81 -8.20 -1.63
C GLY A 59 -15.72 -7.34 -0.39
N VAL A 60 -14.94 -6.28 -0.46
CA VAL A 60 -14.66 -5.40 0.69
C VAL A 60 -15.90 -4.61 1.11
N VAL A 61 -16.25 -4.70 2.40
CA VAL A 61 -17.31 -3.90 3.03
C VAL A 61 -16.65 -2.77 3.83
N PRO A 62 -16.76 -1.49 3.38
CA PRO A 62 -15.97 -0.39 3.93
C PRO A 62 -16.10 -0.20 5.45
N GLU A 63 -17.31 -0.34 6.00
CA GLU A 63 -17.53 -0.18 7.43
C GLU A 63 -16.90 -1.29 8.26
N LEU A 64 -16.93 -2.54 7.78
CA LEU A 64 -16.27 -3.66 8.44
C LEU A 64 -14.75 -3.49 8.37
N ALA A 65 -14.24 -3.05 7.22
CA ALA A 65 -12.83 -2.75 7.06
C ALA A 65 -12.36 -1.67 8.05
N ALA A 66 -13.09 -0.57 8.18
CA ALA A 66 -12.75 0.50 9.12
C ALA A 66 -12.74 0.02 10.58
N ARG A 67 -13.71 -0.79 10.98
CA ARG A 67 -13.76 -1.38 12.34
C ARG A 67 -12.56 -2.28 12.59
N SER A 68 -12.22 -3.14 11.62
CA SER A 68 -11.05 -4.01 11.72
C SER A 68 -9.73 -3.22 11.81
N HIS A 69 -9.63 -2.08 11.11
CA HIS A 69 -8.47 -1.18 11.26
C HIS A 69 -8.38 -0.62 12.69
N ILE A 70 -9.50 -0.14 13.25
CA ILE A 70 -9.53 0.40 14.62
C ILE A 70 -9.05 -0.64 15.64
N GLU A 71 -9.47 -1.89 15.48
CA GLU A 71 -9.13 -2.99 16.40
C GLU A 71 -7.67 -3.46 16.34
N LYS A 72 -6.96 -3.14 15.24
CA LYS A 72 -5.65 -3.77 14.98
C LYS A 72 -4.50 -2.78 14.84
N ILE A 73 -4.77 -1.51 14.50
CA ILE A 73 -3.74 -0.58 14.06
C ILE A 73 -2.65 -0.34 15.12
N ASP A 74 -3.02 -0.25 16.38
CA ASP A 74 -2.09 -0.07 17.50
C ASP A 74 -1.18 -1.29 17.68
N LEU A 75 -1.76 -2.49 17.64
CA LEU A 75 -1.03 -3.75 17.73
C LEU A 75 -0.06 -3.94 16.55
N ILE A 76 -0.49 -3.60 15.34
CA ILE A 76 0.33 -3.71 14.12
C ILE A 76 1.51 -2.73 14.18
N VAL A 77 1.27 -1.49 14.61
CA VAL A 77 2.34 -0.50 14.80
C VAL A 77 3.30 -0.92 15.90
N GLN A 78 2.79 -1.37 17.05
CA GLN A 78 3.62 -1.88 18.14
C GLN A 78 4.51 -3.04 17.68
N LYS A 79 3.93 -3.99 16.93
CA LYS A 79 4.66 -5.13 16.40
C LYS A 79 5.73 -4.70 15.39
N ALA A 80 5.42 -3.75 14.50
CA ALA A 80 6.38 -3.22 13.54
C ALA A 80 7.58 -2.57 14.25
N ILE A 81 7.34 -1.76 15.28
CA ILE A 81 8.41 -1.15 16.09
C ILE A 81 9.24 -2.24 16.79
N HIS A 82 8.60 -3.21 17.42
CA HIS A 82 9.29 -4.29 18.12
C HIS A 82 10.16 -5.12 17.17
N GLU A 83 9.63 -5.55 16.02
CA GLU A 83 10.37 -6.39 15.06
C GLU A 83 11.50 -5.64 14.35
N SER A 84 11.43 -4.32 14.26
CA SER A 84 12.53 -3.50 13.72
C SER A 84 13.77 -3.45 14.64
N GLY A 85 13.63 -3.84 15.91
CA GLY A 85 14.65 -3.65 16.94
C GLY A 85 14.91 -2.19 17.31
N LYS A 86 14.04 -1.27 16.90
CA LYS A 86 14.14 0.16 17.13
C LYS A 86 13.25 0.61 18.27
N LYS A 87 13.58 1.77 18.87
CA LYS A 87 12.77 2.42 19.89
C LYS A 87 11.92 3.53 19.28
N ILE A 88 10.84 3.88 19.97
CA ILE A 88 9.90 4.94 19.52
C ILE A 88 10.62 6.30 19.40
N ASP A 89 11.54 6.60 20.29
CA ASP A 89 12.30 7.85 20.31
C ASP A 89 13.30 7.98 19.15
N GLU A 90 13.69 6.86 18.53
CA GLU A 90 14.54 6.84 17.33
C GLU A 90 13.76 7.19 16.05
N ILE A 91 12.41 7.14 16.04
CA ILE A 91 11.58 7.47 14.87
C ILE A 91 11.74 8.96 14.54
N ASP A 92 12.07 9.27 13.27
CA ASP A 92 12.27 10.63 12.80
C ASP A 92 11.01 11.25 12.17
N ALA A 93 10.14 10.42 11.58
CA ALA A 93 8.86 10.87 11.02
C ALA A 93 7.84 9.72 10.96
N VAL A 94 6.56 10.10 10.88
CA VAL A 94 5.44 9.17 10.66
C VAL A 94 4.80 9.48 9.32
N ALA A 95 4.78 8.52 8.43
CA ALA A 95 4.14 8.59 7.12
C ALA A 95 2.85 7.75 7.14
N CYS A 96 1.79 8.25 6.49
CA CYS A 96 0.54 7.50 6.38
C CYS A 96 -0.13 7.77 5.04
N THR A 97 -0.75 6.74 4.47
CA THR A 97 -1.55 6.88 3.27
C THR A 97 -2.74 7.80 3.50
N ALA A 98 -2.83 8.85 2.68
CA ALA A 98 -3.88 9.87 2.77
C ALA A 98 -4.92 9.77 1.66
N GLY A 99 -4.71 8.92 0.68
CA GLY A 99 -5.58 8.67 -0.47
C GLY A 99 -4.83 8.41 -1.77
N PRO A 100 -5.53 7.93 -2.82
CA PRO A 100 -6.92 7.45 -2.81
C PRO A 100 -7.12 6.18 -1.99
N GLY A 101 -8.39 5.91 -1.64
CA GLY A 101 -8.80 4.74 -0.87
C GLY A 101 -10.20 4.91 -0.28
N LEU A 102 -10.65 3.94 0.51
CA LEU A 102 -11.93 4.01 1.21
C LEU A 102 -11.85 5.05 2.32
N ILE A 103 -12.69 6.09 2.22
CA ILE A 103 -12.59 7.28 3.10
C ILE A 103 -12.67 6.94 4.60
N VAL A 104 -13.51 5.97 4.97
CA VAL A 104 -13.66 5.53 6.36
C VAL A 104 -12.41 4.81 6.86
N CYS A 105 -11.76 4.02 6.01
CA CYS A 105 -10.52 3.31 6.30
C CYS A 105 -9.33 4.27 6.41
N LEU A 106 -9.19 5.18 5.44
CA LEU A 106 -8.18 6.25 5.46
C LEU A 106 -8.28 7.11 6.72
N SER A 107 -9.51 7.41 7.16
CA SER A 107 -9.74 8.23 8.36
C SER A 107 -9.18 7.58 9.62
N VAL A 108 -9.22 6.26 9.74
CA VAL A 108 -8.64 5.52 10.87
C VAL A 108 -7.12 5.68 10.90
N GLY A 109 -6.45 5.32 9.79
CA GLY A 109 -4.99 5.42 9.70
C GLY A 109 -4.48 6.84 9.90
N LEU A 110 -5.13 7.82 9.24
CA LEU A 110 -4.76 9.24 9.36
C LEU A 110 -4.92 9.77 10.77
N SER A 111 -6.02 9.43 11.46
CA SER A 111 -6.25 9.87 12.83
C SER A 111 -5.22 9.26 13.77
N PHE A 112 -4.95 7.98 13.66
CA PHE A 112 -3.93 7.29 14.44
C PHE A 112 -2.55 7.89 14.18
N ALA A 113 -2.12 7.96 12.92
CA ALA A 113 -0.78 8.42 12.55
C ALA A 113 -0.50 9.88 12.95
N LYS A 114 -1.46 10.78 12.78
CA LYS A 114 -1.33 12.18 13.21
C LYS A 114 -1.23 12.28 14.73
N THR A 115 -2.07 11.55 15.45
CA THR A 115 -2.04 11.53 16.93
C THR A 115 -0.71 10.97 17.42
N PHE A 116 -0.27 9.84 16.87
CA PHE A 116 1.00 9.21 17.22
C PHE A 116 2.19 10.16 16.96
N ALA A 117 2.25 10.77 15.76
CA ALA A 117 3.29 11.75 15.41
C ALA A 117 3.32 12.94 16.37
N SER A 118 2.14 13.43 16.77
CA SER A 118 2.00 14.53 17.73
C SER A 118 2.52 14.14 19.12
N ILE A 119 2.18 12.95 19.61
CA ILE A 119 2.62 12.45 20.93
C ILE A 119 4.14 12.30 20.97
N ILE A 120 4.76 11.74 19.92
CA ILE A 120 6.22 11.56 19.89
C ILE A 120 6.96 12.82 19.42
N ASN A 121 6.23 13.92 19.18
CA ASN A 121 6.77 15.20 18.70
C ASN A 121 7.62 15.07 17.42
N LYS A 122 7.11 14.33 16.43
CA LYS A 122 7.75 14.10 15.13
C LYS A 122 6.86 14.55 13.99
N PRO A 123 7.43 14.91 12.81
CA PRO A 123 6.64 15.31 11.66
C PRO A 123 5.75 14.19 11.13
N PHE A 124 4.57 14.57 10.67
CA PHE A 124 3.64 13.73 9.94
C PHE A 124 3.75 13.99 8.44
N ILE A 125 3.77 12.92 7.63
CA ILE A 125 3.87 12.98 6.17
C ILE A 125 2.67 12.26 5.56
N ALA A 126 1.84 13.00 4.81
CA ALA A 126 0.73 12.43 4.05
C ALA A 126 1.24 11.85 2.73
N ILE A 127 0.96 10.58 2.46
CA ILE A 127 1.43 9.87 1.27
C ILE A 127 0.25 9.56 0.35
N ASN A 128 0.45 9.77 -0.96
CA ASN A 128 -0.48 9.31 -1.96
C ASN A 128 -0.29 7.79 -2.17
N HIS A 129 -1.38 7.01 -2.06
CA HIS A 129 -1.38 5.56 -2.20
C HIS A 129 -0.77 5.08 -3.52
N LEU A 130 -1.13 5.73 -4.64
CA LEU A 130 -0.61 5.38 -5.96
C LEU A 130 0.88 5.75 -6.12
N GLU A 131 1.32 6.81 -5.45
CA GLU A 131 2.75 7.16 -5.38
C GLU A 131 3.54 6.11 -4.60
N GLY A 132 2.98 5.58 -3.50
CA GLY A 132 3.55 4.43 -2.79
C GLY A 132 3.76 3.24 -3.71
N HIS A 133 2.74 2.87 -4.50
CA HIS A 133 2.88 1.83 -5.53
C HIS A 133 3.92 2.18 -6.59
N ALA A 134 3.93 3.43 -7.07
CA ALA A 134 4.86 3.86 -8.11
C ALA A 134 6.33 3.79 -7.67
N LEU A 135 6.60 3.99 -6.39
CA LEU A 135 7.96 4.00 -5.84
C LEU A 135 8.40 2.64 -5.29
N SER A 136 7.47 1.70 -5.06
CA SER A 136 7.78 0.38 -4.50
C SER A 136 8.86 -0.40 -5.27
N PRO A 137 8.96 -0.35 -6.62
CA PRO A 137 10.04 -1.01 -7.34
C PRO A 137 11.44 -0.50 -6.97
N LYS A 138 11.56 0.74 -6.51
CA LYS A 138 12.84 1.33 -6.09
C LYS A 138 13.36 0.79 -4.76
N ILE A 139 12.53 0.08 -4.00
CA ILE A 139 12.95 -0.54 -2.72
C ILE A 139 13.91 -1.71 -3.01
N ASN A 140 13.61 -2.50 -4.04
CA ASN A 140 14.34 -3.73 -4.35
C ASN A 140 15.25 -3.63 -5.58
N SER A 141 15.23 -2.48 -6.27
CA SER A 141 16.02 -2.27 -7.48
C SER A 141 16.58 -0.85 -7.54
N LEU A 142 17.76 -0.71 -8.14
CA LEU A 142 18.38 0.58 -8.46
C LEU A 142 17.76 1.18 -9.74
N LEU A 143 16.44 1.35 -9.71
CA LEU A 143 15.71 1.86 -10.86
C LEU A 143 15.83 3.37 -10.94
N ASP A 144 16.46 3.88 -12.01
CA ASP A 144 16.59 5.31 -12.25
C ASP A 144 15.36 5.89 -12.95
N TYR A 145 15.16 7.20 -12.77
CA TYR A 145 14.17 7.95 -13.51
C TYR A 145 14.68 8.34 -14.91
N PRO A 146 13.80 8.48 -15.92
CA PRO A 146 12.40 8.09 -15.91
C PRO A 146 12.21 6.58 -16.14
N TYR A 147 11.07 6.03 -15.67
CA TYR A 147 10.68 4.66 -15.99
C TYR A 147 9.18 4.54 -16.29
N LEU A 148 8.82 3.51 -17.06
CA LEU A 148 7.45 3.15 -17.35
C LEU A 148 6.96 2.20 -16.25
N LEU A 149 5.86 2.56 -15.61
CA LEU A 149 5.18 1.75 -14.62
C LEU A 149 3.86 1.21 -15.20
N LEU A 150 3.67 -0.09 -15.14
CA LEU A 150 2.36 -0.72 -15.24
C LEU A 150 1.85 -0.96 -13.81
N LEU A 151 0.90 -0.13 -13.37
CA LEU A 151 0.25 -0.26 -12.07
C LEU A 151 -1.00 -1.10 -12.24
N ILE A 152 -1.06 -2.24 -11.54
CA ILE A 152 -2.19 -3.16 -11.54
C ILE A 152 -2.54 -3.47 -10.08
N SER A 153 -3.80 -3.20 -9.72
CA SER A 153 -4.33 -3.51 -8.39
C SER A 153 -5.82 -3.87 -8.47
N GLY A 154 -6.45 -4.09 -7.31
CA GLY A 154 -7.89 -4.28 -7.21
C GLY A 154 -8.69 -3.10 -7.76
N GLY A 155 -8.26 -1.87 -7.49
CA GLY A 155 -8.98 -0.65 -7.87
C GLY A 155 -8.34 0.16 -9.00
N HIS A 156 -7.14 -0.19 -9.47
CA HIS A 156 -6.41 0.61 -10.46
C HIS A 156 -5.70 -0.26 -11.49
N SER A 157 -5.81 0.12 -12.77
CA SER A 157 -5.04 -0.45 -13.88
C SER A 157 -4.64 0.68 -14.81
N GLN A 158 -3.35 1.07 -14.78
CA GLN A 158 -2.89 2.22 -15.55
C GLN A 158 -1.40 2.16 -15.89
N TYR A 159 -1.05 2.81 -16.99
CA TYR A 159 0.33 3.07 -17.38
C TYR A 159 0.75 4.46 -16.94
N LEU A 160 1.87 4.55 -16.24
CA LEU A 160 2.46 5.80 -15.77
C LEU A 160 3.89 5.96 -16.27
N ASN A 161 4.22 7.11 -16.82
CA ASN A 161 5.60 7.53 -16.98
C ASN A 161 6.02 8.26 -15.69
N VAL A 162 6.86 7.61 -14.91
CA VAL A 162 7.42 8.14 -13.66
C VAL A 162 8.68 8.93 -14.00
N GLN A 163 8.55 10.24 -14.10
CA GLN A 163 9.64 11.13 -14.54
C GLN A 163 10.61 11.48 -13.41
N SER A 164 10.08 11.69 -12.21
CA SER A 164 10.81 11.90 -10.96
C SER A 164 9.84 11.77 -9.79
N LEU A 165 10.33 11.87 -8.56
CA LEU A 165 9.47 11.97 -7.37
C LEU A 165 8.48 13.13 -7.52
N GLY A 166 7.19 12.86 -7.32
CA GLY A 166 6.10 13.84 -7.46
C GLY A 166 5.76 14.23 -8.91
N LYS A 167 6.42 13.67 -9.94
CA LYS A 167 6.15 13.97 -11.36
C LYS A 167 5.77 12.72 -12.13
N TYR A 168 4.47 12.54 -12.30
CA TYR A 168 3.87 11.39 -12.96
C TYR A 168 3.03 11.84 -14.15
N LYS A 169 3.21 11.17 -15.30
CA LYS A 169 2.36 11.35 -16.48
C LYS A 169 1.60 10.06 -16.74
N ARG A 170 0.28 10.09 -16.56
CA ARG A 170 -0.58 8.97 -16.93
C ARG A 170 -0.65 8.87 -18.46
N LEU A 171 -0.24 7.73 -19.01
CA LEU A 171 -0.25 7.44 -20.44
C LEU A 171 -1.52 6.70 -20.87
N GLY A 172 -2.09 5.90 -19.96
CA GLY A 172 -3.31 5.15 -20.20
C GLY A 172 -3.89 4.63 -18.87
N THR A 173 -5.17 4.33 -18.89
CA THR A 173 -5.88 3.72 -17.75
C THR A 173 -6.95 2.79 -18.29
N THR A 174 -7.41 1.85 -17.48
CA THR A 174 -8.60 1.07 -17.83
C THR A 174 -9.79 2.00 -18.09
N ILE A 175 -10.63 1.59 -19.02
CA ILE A 175 -11.87 2.32 -19.41
C ILE A 175 -13.05 1.82 -18.58
N ASP A 176 -12.98 0.60 -18.11
CA ASP A 176 -14.02 -0.09 -17.34
C ASP A 176 -13.44 -0.53 -15.98
N ASP A 177 -13.52 -1.81 -15.63
CA ASP A 177 -13.01 -2.33 -14.38
C ASP A 177 -11.47 -2.31 -14.30
N ALA A 178 -10.94 -2.16 -13.10
CA ALA A 178 -9.55 -2.50 -12.85
C ALA A 178 -9.34 -4.01 -13.00
N LEU A 179 -8.12 -4.44 -13.31
CA LEU A 179 -7.83 -5.84 -13.60
C LEU A 179 -8.20 -6.77 -12.43
N GLY A 180 -7.83 -6.40 -11.20
CA GLY A 180 -8.17 -7.19 -10.01
C GLY A 180 -9.68 -7.27 -9.78
N GLU A 181 -10.39 -6.15 -9.94
CA GLU A 181 -11.85 -6.10 -9.86
C GLU A 181 -12.51 -7.00 -10.92
N ALA A 182 -12.00 -7.00 -12.16
CA ALA A 182 -12.50 -7.88 -13.22
C ALA A 182 -12.32 -9.36 -12.88
N PHE A 183 -11.20 -9.73 -12.25
CA PHE A 183 -10.97 -11.09 -11.74
C PHE A 183 -11.98 -11.46 -10.66
N ASP A 184 -12.21 -10.59 -9.68
CA ASP A 184 -13.15 -10.87 -8.58
C ASP A 184 -14.59 -10.97 -9.08
N LYS A 185 -15.02 -10.10 -10.01
CA LYS A 185 -16.33 -10.19 -10.65
C LYS A 185 -16.50 -11.47 -11.46
N THR A 186 -15.47 -11.86 -12.22
CA THR A 186 -15.47 -13.11 -12.99
C THR A 186 -15.56 -14.32 -12.06
N ALA A 187 -14.78 -14.35 -10.99
CA ALA A 187 -14.83 -15.40 -9.98
C ALA A 187 -16.23 -15.54 -9.37
N LYS A 188 -16.85 -14.42 -9.01
CA LYS A 188 -18.23 -14.40 -8.48
C LYS A 188 -19.23 -14.99 -9.45
N LEU A 189 -19.13 -14.68 -10.76
CA LEU A 189 -19.99 -15.25 -11.78
C LEU A 189 -19.79 -16.76 -11.93
N LEU A 190 -18.58 -17.27 -11.68
CA LEU A 190 -18.25 -18.68 -11.72
C LEU A 190 -18.56 -19.43 -10.41
N GLY A 191 -19.08 -18.74 -9.40
CA GLY A 191 -19.32 -19.31 -8.08
C GLY A 191 -18.03 -19.62 -7.29
N VAL A 192 -16.95 -18.92 -7.60
CA VAL A 192 -15.63 -19.06 -6.93
C VAL A 192 -15.54 -18.04 -5.80
N GLU A 193 -14.96 -18.46 -4.68
CA GLU A 193 -14.86 -17.63 -3.47
C GLU A 193 -13.89 -16.44 -3.63
N PHE A 194 -14.15 -15.40 -2.83
CA PHE A 194 -13.27 -14.24 -2.69
C PHE A 194 -12.01 -14.60 -1.83
N PRO A 195 -10.80 -14.08 -2.17
CA PRO A 195 -10.46 -13.25 -3.33
C PRO A 195 -10.39 -14.06 -4.63
N GLY A 196 -11.05 -13.56 -5.68
CA GLY A 196 -11.27 -14.29 -6.92
C GLY A 196 -10.02 -14.47 -7.78
N GLY A 197 -9.13 -13.48 -7.84
CA GLY A 197 -7.94 -13.51 -8.69
C GLY A 197 -7.07 -14.75 -8.48
N PRO A 198 -6.61 -15.07 -7.26
CA PRO A 198 -5.81 -16.26 -6.98
C PRO A 198 -6.53 -17.57 -7.31
N GLN A 199 -7.84 -17.64 -7.05
CA GLN A 199 -8.63 -18.83 -7.33
C GLN A 199 -8.81 -19.07 -8.84
N ILE A 200 -9.07 -18.00 -9.60
CA ILE A 200 -9.13 -18.06 -11.07
C ILE A 200 -7.79 -18.52 -11.63
N GLU A 201 -6.67 -18.04 -11.12
CA GLU A 201 -5.34 -18.49 -11.55
C GLU A 201 -5.14 -20.00 -11.33
N ILE A 202 -5.55 -20.52 -10.15
CA ILE A 202 -5.46 -21.96 -9.85
C ILE A 202 -6.31 -22.78 -10.82
N LEU A 203 -7.52 -22.33 -11.12
CA LEU A 203 -8.40 -22.98 -12.09
C LEU A 203 -7.84 -22.93 -13.51
N ALA A 204 -7.32 -21.76 -13.91
CA ALA A 204 -6.76 -21.55 -15.25
C ALA A 204 -5.55 -22.47 -15.52
N LYS A 205 -4.72 -22.78 -14.53
CA LYS A 205 -3.60 -23.75 -14.66
C LYS A 205 -4.05 -25.17 -15.03
N LYS A 206 -5.32 -25.51 -14.79
CA LYS A 206 -5.92 -26.81 -15.13
C LYS A 206 -6.70 -26.77 -16.45
N GLY A 207 -6.88 -25.59 -17.04
CA GLY A 207 -7.64 -25.36 -18.26
C GLY A 207 -6.80 -25.49 -19.52
N ASP A 208 -7.50 -25.62 -20.65
CA ASP A 208 -6.89 -25.51 -21.98
C ASP A 208 -7.11 -24.09 -22.55
N PRO A 209 -6.05 -23.25 -22.66
CA PRO A 209 -6.20 -21.90 -23.13
C PRO A 209 -6.59 -21.78 -24.63
N LYS A 210 -6.57 -22.88 -25.36
CA LYS A 210 -6.92 -22.95 -26.79
C LYS A 210 -8.30 -23.54 -27.04
N LYS A 211 -9.02 -23.95 -26.01
CA LYS A 211 -10.32 -24.61 -26.13
C LYS A 211 -11.39 -23.73 -26.80
N TYR A 212 -11.31 -22.44 -26.56
CA TYR A 212 -12.25 -21.44 -27.12
C TYR A 212 -11.45 -20.32 -27.80
N ASP A 213 -11.93 -19.87 -28.95
CA ASP A 213 -11.37 -18.71 -29.65
C ASP A 213 -12.00 -17.45 -29.06
N LEU A 214 -11.37 -16.89 -28.04
CA LEU A 214 -11.81 -15.67 -27.37
C LEU A 214 -11.27 -14.44 -28.11
N PRO A 215 -12.04 -13.33 -28.14
CA PRO A 215 -11.56 -12.09 -28.73
C PRO A 215 -10.28 -11.61 -28.04
N LYS A 216 -9.36 -11.03 -28.84
CA LYS A 216 -8.08 -10.50 -28.39
C LYS A 216 -8.16 -8.99 -28.23
#